data_b332f7953bcc90c938a5ddf95379f88c
#
_entry.id   b332f7953bcc90c938a5ddf95379f88c
#
_cell.length_a   1.000
_cell.length_b   1.000
_cell.length_c   1.000
_cell.angle_alpha   90.00
_cell.angle_beta   90.00
_cell.angle_gamma   90.00
#
_symmetry.space_group_name_H-M   'P 1'
#
loop_
_entity.id
_entity.type
_entity.pdbx_description
1 polymer ?
#
loop_
_entity_poly.entity_id
_entity_poly.type
_entity_poly.pdbx_seq_one_letter_code
_entity_poly.pdbx_strand_id
1 'polypeptide(L)'
;MKYWYTHILRSTKNEKWYTGYTRDLRKRFDEHTNGKSIYTKSRGPFTLVYYEACPNEDDAKAREKYLKTGTGERYIKNRLKRFLSLTG
;
A
#
# COMPACT_ATOMS: atom_id res chain seq x y z
N MET A 1 13.24 -11.51 14.27
CA MET A 1 11.76 -11.58 14.22
C MET A 1 11.28 -11.23 12.83
N LYS A 2 10.32 -11.98 12.31
CA LYS A 2 9.73 -11.68 11.01
C LYS A 2 8.48 -10.84 11.20
N TYR A 3 8.30 -9.87 10.31
CA TYR A 3 7.16 -8.98 10.33
C TYR A 3 6.26 -9.20 9.13
N TRP A 4 5.02 -8.78 9.26
CA TRP A 4 4.07 -8.65 8.18
C TRP A 4 3.92 -7.16 7.88
N TYR A 5 3.79 -6.81 6.61
CA TYR A 5 3.74 -5.41 6.17
C TYR A 5 2.40 -5.11 5.54
N THR A 6 1.76 -4.06 6.02
CA THR A 6 0.61 -3.49 5.33
C THR A 6 1.14 -2.31 4.53
N HIS A 7 0.83 -2.26 3.26
CA HIS A 7 1.43 -1.28 2.35
C HIS A 7 0.39 -0.61 1.48
N ILE A 8 0.72 0.60 1.02
CA ILE A 8 -0.12 1.35 0.09
C ILE A 8 0.75 1.74 -1.10
N LEU A 9 0.31 1.35 -2.28
CA LEU A 9 0.94 1.72 -3.55
C LEU A 9 0.06 2.72 -4.27
N ARG A 10 0.68 3.65 -4.98
CA ARG A 10 -0.02 4.62 -5.80
C ARG A 10 0.31 4.37 -7.26
N SER A 11 -0.70 4.24 -8.10
CA SER A 11 -0.51 4.12 -9.54
C SER A 11 -0.11 5.47 -10.13
N THR A 12 0.96 5.50 -10.92
CA THR A 12 1.33 6.71 -11.64
C THR A 12 0.44 6.94 -12.85
N LYS A 13 -0.31 5.93 -13.25
CA LYS A 13 -1.19 6.01 -14.42
C LYS A 13 -2.53 6.63 -14.09
N ASN A 14 -3.16 6.20 -12.98
CA ASN A 14 -4.50 6.68 -12.60
C ASN A 14 -4.55 7.34 -11.22
N GLU A 15 -3.41 7.41 -10.54
CA GLU A 15 -3.23 8.00 -9.21
C GLU A 15 -4.04 7.33 -8.09
N LYS A 16 -4.66 6.19 -8.38
CA LYS A 16 -5.40 5.44 -7.36
C LYS A 16 -4.45 4.71 -6.42
N TRP A 17 -4.91 4.49 -5.20
CA TRP A 17 -4.16 3.79 -4.18
C TRP A 17 -4.60 2.34 -4.10
N TYR A 18 -3.64 1.45 -3.92
CA TYR A 18 -3.85 0.01 -3.80
C TYR A 18 -3.23 -0.45 -2.50
N THR A 19 -4.04 -1.04 -1.62
CA THR A 19 -3.62 -1.45 -0.29
C THR A 19 -3.56 -2.97 -0.22
N GLY A 20 -2.50 -3.49 0.39
CA GLY A 20 -2.32 -4.93 0.55
C GLY A 20 -1.47 -5.23 1.78
N TYR A 21 -1.23 -6.52 2.03
CA TYR A 21 -0.31 -6.93 3.07
C TYR A 21 0.56 -8.08 2.57
N THR A 22 1.76 -8.21 3.13
CA THR A 22 2.72 -9.21 2.67
C THR A 22 3.78 -9.47 3.73
N ARG A 23 4.44 -10.62 3.65
CA ARG A 23 5.62 -10.92 4.45
C ARG A 23 6.90 -10.34 3.84
N ASP A 24 6.90 -10.11 2.53
CA ASP A 24 8.08 -9.64 1.81
C ASP A 24 7.67 -8.39 0.99
N LEU A 25 7.89 -7.24 1.59
CA LEU A 25 7.48 -5.97 0.99
C LEU A 25 8.19 -5.71 -0.33
N ARG A 26 9.50 -5.94 -0.39
CA ARG A 26 10.26 -5.70 -1.62
C ARG A 26 9.79 -6.57 -2.77
N LYS A 27 9.63 -7.86 -2.50
CA LYS A 27 9.16 -8.79 -3.52
C LYS A 27 7.77 -8.42 -4.03
N ARG A 28 6.86 -8.08 -3.12
CA ARG A 28 5.50 -7.71 -3.48
C ARG A 28 5.47 -6.43 -4.31
N PHE A 29 6.28 -5.44 -3.92
CA PHE A 29 6.39 -4.20 -4.67
C PHE A 29 6.94 -4.45 -6.08
N ASP A 30 7.96 -5.29 -6.20
CA ASP A 30 8.53 -5.63 -7.51
C ASP A 30 7.52 -6.35 -8.40
N GLU A 31 6.71 -7.25 -7.82
CA GLU A 31 5.66 -7.93 -8.57
C GLU A 31 4.63 -6.97 -9.13
N HIS A 32 4.20 -6.00 -8.33
CA HIS A 32 3.25 -5.00 -8.79
C HIS A 32 3.88 -4.08 -9.85
N THR A 33 5.09 -3.63 -9.61
CA THR A 33 5.78 -2.70 -10.51
C THR A 33 6.07 -3.35 -11.85
N ASN A 34 6.43 -4.64 -11.86
CA ASN A 34 6.77 -5.38 -13.07
C ASN A 34 5.56 -6.02 -13.77
N GLY A 35 4.35 -5.73 -13.28
CA GLY A 35 3.13 -6.25 -13.90
C GLY A 35 2.90 -7.73 -13.71
N LYS A 36 3.53 -8.35 -12.71
CA LYS A 36 3.37 -9.78 -12.43
C LYS A 36 2.07 -10.12 -11.70
N SER A 37 1.46 -9.13 -11.06
CA SER A 37 0.17 -9.30 -10.41
C SER A 37 -0.94 -9.07 -11.44
N ILE A 38 -1.84 -10.02 -11.58
CA ILE A 38 -2.98 -9.88 -12.49
C ILE A 38 -3.77 -8.61 -12.16
N TYR A 39 -3.95 -8.35 -10.87
CA TYR A 39 -4.74 -7.22 -10.41
C TYR A 39 -4.15 -5.86 -10.82
N THR A 40 -2.82 -5.75 -10.81
CA THR A 40 -2.15 -4.47 -11.08
C THR A 40 -1.44 -4.41 -12.42
N LYS A 41 -1.57 -5.47 -13.24
CA LYS A 41 -0.82 -5.64 -14.47
C LYS A 41 -0.88 -4.43 -15.41
N SER A 42 -2.03 -3.81 -15.56
CA SER A 42 -2.22 -2.69 -16.48
C SER A 42 -2.31 -1.33 -15.78
N ARG A 43 -2.02 -1.30 -14.47
CA ARG A 43 -2.18 -0.09 -13.65
C ARG A 43 -0.88 0.53 -13.18
N GLY A 44 0.23 -0.16 -13.45
CA GLY A 44 1.56 0.33 -13.10
C GLY A 44 2.08 1.37 -14.06
N PRO A 45 3.24 1.95 -13.77
CA PRO A 45 4.05 1.65 -12.61
C PRO A 45 3.48 2.23 -11.30
N PHE A 46 4.04 1.77 -10.18
CA PHE A 46 3.57 2.15 -8.85
C PHE A 46 4.66 2.81 -8.04
N THR A 47 4.23 3.69 -7.14
CA THR A 47 5.10 4.27 -6.11
C THR A 47 4.65 3.73 -4.76
N LEU A 48 5.60 3.33 -3.93
CA LEU A 48 5.30 2.93 -2.56
C LEU A 48 5.07 4.19 -1.74
N VAL A 49 3.84 4.39 -1.29
CA VAL A 49 3.43 5.61 -0.58
C VAL A 49 3.61 5.47 0.93
N TYR A 50 3.34 4.27 1.45
CA TYR A 50 3.32 4.04 2.88
C TYR A 50 3.42 2.56 3.19
N TYR A 51 4.05 2.22 4.29
CA TYR A 51 3.96 0.88 4.83
C TYR A 51 4.13 0.91 6.33
N GLU A 52 3.61 -0.11 6.98
CA GLU A 52 3.80 -0.33 8.39
C GLU A 52 4.01 -1.83 8.64
N ALA A 53 4.65 -2.16 9.75
CA ALA A 53 5.02 -3.53 10.06
C ALA A 53 4.45 -3.96 11.39
N CYS A 54 4.03 -5.22 11.49
CA CYS A 54 3.59 -5.81 12.74
C CYS A 54 3.96 -7.29 12.76
N PRO A 55 4.11 -7.90 13.95
CA PRO A 55 4.57 -9.29 14.02
C PRO A 55 3.50 -10.35 13.76
N ASN A 56 2.24 -9.98 13.62
CA ASN A 56 1.15 -10.93 13.47
C ASN A 56 0.42 -10.71 12.15
N GLU A 57 0.19 -11.80 11.40
CA GLU A 57 -0.49 -11.72 10.10
C GLU A 57 -1.90 -11.18 10.21
N ASP A 58 -2.65 -11.63 11.22
CA ASP A 58 -4.05 -11.22 11.35
C ASP A 58 -4.16 -9.71 11.62
N ASP A 59 -3.20 -9.15 12.34
CA ASP A 59 -3.16 -7.71 12.58
C ASP A 59 -2.89 -6.95 11.29
N ALA A 60 -1.97 -7.44 10.46
CA ALA A 60 -1.68 -6.82 9.18
C ALA A 60 -2.91 -6.89 8.25
N LYS A 61 -3.59 -8.03 8.26
CA LYS A 61 -4.79 -8.23 7.45
C LYS A 61 -5.94 -7.32 7.90
N ALA A 62 -6.12 -7.19 9.21
CA ALA A 62 -7.14 -6.29 9.75
C ALA A 62 -6.83 -4.85 9.40
N ARG A 63 -5.56 -4.47 9.46
CA ARG A 63 -5.12 -3.13 9.12
C ARG A 63 -5.35 -2.82 7.64
N GLU A 64 -5.07 -3.79 6.77
CA GLU A 64 -5.35 -3.65 5.34
C GLU A 64 -6.83 -3.33 5.11
N LYS A 65 -7.71 -4.08 5.75
CA LYS A 65 -9.14 -3.86 5.62
C LYS A 65 -9.55 -2.47 6.10
N TYR A 66 -9.01 -2.06 7.25
CA TYR A 66 -9.30 -0.74 7.81
C TYR A 66 -8.88 0.38 6.86
N LEU A 67 -7.67 0.27 6.29
CA LEU A 67 -7.14 1.31 5.42
C LEU A 67 -7.92 1.44 4.11
N LYS A 68 -8.70 0.43 3.75
CA LYS A 68 -9.56 0.48 2.58
C LYS A 68 -10.92 1.13 2.86
N THR A 69 -11.25 1.39 4.13
CA THR A 69 -12.49 2.08 4.48
C THR A 69 -12.32 3.58 4.33
N GLY A 70 -13.45 4.31 4.27
CA GLY A 70 -13.40 5.77 4.22
C GLY A 70 -12.70 6.38 5.42
N THR A 71 -12.91 5.81 6.61
CA THR A 71 -12.25 6.27 7.84
C THR A 71 -10.75 6.02 7.76
N GLY A 72 -10.34 4.85 7.32
CA GLY A 72 -8.93 4.51 7.17
C GLY A 72 -8.24 5.37 6.12
N GLU A 73 -8.91 5.63 5.02
CA GLU A 73 -8.38 6.51 3.98
C GLU A 73 -8.14 7.92 4.51
N ARG A 74 -9.08 8.46 5.28
CA ARG A 74 -8.90 9.77 5.92
C ARG A 74 -7.73 9.77 6.89
N TYR A 75 -7.59 8.68 7.66
CA TYR A 75 -6.47 8.55 8.60
C TYR A 75 -5.14 8.64 7.86
N ILE A 76 -4.99 7.89 6.78
CA ILE A 76 -3.73 7.87 6.02
C ILE A 76 -3.49 9.20 5.31
N LYS A 77 -4.50 9.81 4.74
CA LYS A 77 -4.35 11.11 4.09
C LYS A 77 -3.91 12.19 5.09
N ASN A 78 -4.44 12.15 6.29
CA ASN A 78 -4.02 13.07 7.34
C ASN A 78 -2.58 12.78 7.80
N ARG A 79 -2.22 11.51 7.93
CA ARG A 79 -0.87 11.11 8.32
C ARG A 79 0.16 11.55 7.28
N LEU A 80 -0.21 11.51 6.01
CA LEU A 80 0.70 11.81 4.90
C LEU A 80 0.44 13.19 4.30
N LYS A 81 -0.22 14.08 5.02
CA LYS A 81 -0.65 15.36 4.46
C LYS A 81 0.49 16.20 3.89
N ARG A 82 1.67 16.13 4.49
CA ARG A 82 2.82 16.89 3.99
C ARG A 82 3.33 16.33 2.68
N PHE A 83 3.42 15.00 2.59
CA PHE A 83 3.79 14.32 1.34
C PHE A 83 2.78 14.65 0.25
N LEU A 84 1.49 14.55 0.57
CA LEU A 84 0.44 14.78 -0.42
C LEU A 84 0.40 16.24 -0.89
N SER A 85 0.75 17.19 -0.03
CA SER A 85 0.80 18.59 -0.43
C SER A 85 1.96 18.87 -1.40
N LEU A 86 3.03 18.06 -1.34
CA LEU A 86 4.16 18.19 -2.28
C LEU A 86 3.84 17.58 -3.64
N THR A 87 2.97 16.59 -3.69
CA THR A 87 2.68 15.84 -4.92
C THR A 87 1.35 16.20 -5.54
N GLY A 88 0.55 16.91 -4.84
CA GLY A 88 -0.77 17.22 -5.28
C GLY A 88 -1.13 18.63 -5.18
#